data_3e2ad70170a5e86e973be88ca003c4d2
#
_entry.id   3e2ad70170a5e86e973be88ca003c4d2
#
_cell.length_a   1.000
_cell.length_b   1.000
_cell.length_c   1.000
_cell.angle_alpha   90.00
_cell.angle_beta   90.00
_cell.angle_gamma   90.00
#
_symmetry.space_group_name_H-M   'P 1'
#
loop_
_entity.id
_entity.type
_entity.pdbx_description
1 polymer ?
#
loop_
_entity_poly.entity_id
_entity_poly.type
_entity_poly.pdbx_seq_one_letter_code
_entity_poly.pdbx_strand_id
1 'polypeptide(L)'
;MFKKMIISAALACAFCSASSAMAAWPVWDEFRNDALDNGRVVDKSDDRKVTTSEGQSYAMFFALVTNDQVTFDGLAAWTADNLSGGDLTKTLPAWLWGRGRGDKWGILDTNNATDSDMWIAWCF
;
A
#
# COMPACT_ATOMS: atom_id res chain seq x y z
N MET A 1 -27.02 37.79 54.79
CA MET A 1 -25.77 37.09 54.50
C MET A 1 -26.08 36.08 53.38
N PHE A 2 -25.91 36.46 52.09
CA PHE A 2 -26.28 35.64 50.93
C PHE A 2 -25.06 34.82 50.50
N LYS A 3 -25.12 33.50 50.67
CA LYS A 3 -24.12 32.57 50.10
C LYS A 3 -24.39 32.42 48.61
N LYS A 4 -23.46 32.90 47.79
CA LYS A 4 -23.45 32.58 46.37
C LYS A 4 -22.99 31.14 46.13
N MET A 5 -23.88 30.30 45.65
CA MET A 5 -23.55 28.99 45.13
C MET A 5 -23.00 29.14 43.70
N ILE A 6 -21.73 28.85 43.54
CA ILE A 6 -21.12 28.78 42.22
C ILE A 6 -21.33 27.34 41.72
N ILE A 7 -22.18 27.21 40.73
CA ILE A 7 -22.37 25.94 40.00
C ILE A 7 -21.29 25.90 38.92
N SER A 8 -20.24 25.11 39.13
CA SER A 8 -19.28 24.80 38.05
C SER A 8 -19.89 23.74 37.13
N ALA A 9 -20.28 24.18 35.96
CA ALA A 9 -20.66 23.28 34.87
C ALA A 9 -19.37 22.73 34.25
N ALA A 10 -19.01 21.50 34.57
CA ALA A 10 -17.94 20.77 33.88
C ALA A 10 -18.49 20.33 32.51
N LEU A 11 -18.05 21.01 31.44
CA LEU A 11 -18.31 20.64 30.08
C LEU A 11 -17.43 19.44 29.72
N ALA A 12 -17.97 18.23 29.84
CA ALA A 12 -17.30 17.03 29.38
C ALA A 12 -17.34 17.01 27.83
N CYS A 13 -16.27 17.44 27.18
CA CYS A 13 -16.06 17.16 25.76
C CYS A 13 -15.87 15.66 25.56
N ALA A 14 -16.92 14.96 25.21
CA ALA A 14 -16.84 13.62 24.69
C ALA A 14 -16.16 13.69 23.31
N PHE A 15 -14.86 13.43 23.26
CA PHE A 15 -14.18 13.12 22.00
C PHE A 15 -14.74 11.79 21.50
N CYS A 16 -15.74 11.87 20.62
CA CYS A 16 -16.19 10.76 19.82
C CYS A 16 -15.04 10.45 18.85
N SER A 17 -14.15 9.53 19.23
CA SER A 17 -13.20 8.93 18.32
C SER A 17 -14.04 8.15 17.30
N ALA A 18 -14.32 8.76 16.16
CA ALA A 18 -14.85 8.05 15.02
C ALA A 18 -13.76 7.04 14.58
N SER A 19 -13.83 5.83 15.13
CA SER A 19 -13.15 4.70 14.53
C SER A 19 -13.73 4.58 13.12
N SER A 20 -12.95 4.97 12.12
CA SER A 20 -13.27 4.66 10.73
C SER A 20 -13.39 3.15 10.65
N ALA A 21 -14.62 2.63 10.69
CA ALA A 21 -14.86 1.22 10.44
C ALA A 21 -14.35 0.97 9.02
N MET A 22 -13.19 0.34 8.91
CA MET A 22 -12.68 -0.15 7.62
C MET A 22 -13.78 -1.04 7.05
N ALA A 23 -14.24 -0.72 5.84
CA ALA A 23 -15.19 -1.59 5.16
C ALA A 23 -14.54 -2.97 5.05
N ALA A 24 -15.13 -3.97 5.72
CA ALA A 24 -14.64 -5.33 5.63
C ALA A 24 -14.76 -5.79 4.16
N TRP A 25 -13.64 -5.99 3.50
CA TRP A 25 -13.59 -6.49 2.14
C TRP A 25 -12.87 -7.85 2.15
N PRO A 26 -13.60 -8.96 2.39
CA PRO A 26 -12.99 -10.28 2.59
C PRO A 26 -12.07 -10.71 1.45
N VAL A 27 -12.42 -10.35 0.21
CA VAL A 27 -11.59 -10.66 -0.97
C VAL A 27 -10.25 -9.93 -0.94
N TRP A 28 -10.21 -8.70 -0.41
CA TRP A 28 -8.96 -7.97 -0.21
C TRP A 28 -8.10 -8.62 0.87
N ASP A 29 -8.71 -9.04 1.97
CA ASP A 29 -8.00 -9.74 3.04
C ASP A 29 -7.42 -11.07 2.56
N GLU A 30 -8.20 -11.84 1.78
CA GLU A 30 -7.74 -13.08 1.16
C GLU A 30 -6.56 -12.82 0.22
N PHE A 31 -6.68 -11.84 -0.68
CA PHE A 31 -5.59 -11.46 -1.59
C PHE A 31 -4.32 -11.06 -0.85
N ARG A 32 -4.42 -10.21 0.19
CA ARG A 32 -3.27 -9.82 1.00
C ARG A 32 -2.57 -11.02 1.62
N ASN A 33 -3.33 -11.93 2.20
CA ASN A 33 -2.80 -13.12 2.87
C ASN A 33 -2.16 -14.11 1.89
N ASP A 34 -2.70 -14.19 0.67
CA ASP A 34 -2.20 -15.12 -0.33
C ASP A 34 -1.08 -14.53 -1.19
N ALA A 35 -1.20 -13.32 -1.68
CA ALA A 35 -0.32 -12.77 -2.71
C ALA A 35 0.74 -11.79 -2.21
N LEU A 36 0.56 -11.15 -1.02
CA LEU A 36 1.52 -10.17 -0.54
C LEU A 36 2.66 -10.82 0.27
N ASP A 37 3.87 -10.38 -0.02
CA ASP A 37 5.09 -10.76 0.69
C ASP A 37 5.98 -9.52 0.88
N ASN A 38 6.04 -9.01 2.11
CA ASN A 38 6.89 -7.88 2.50
C ASN A 38 6.78 -6.65 1.57
N GLY A 39 5.55 -6.25 1.23
CA GLY A 39 5.29 -5.07 0.41
C GLY A 39 5.31 -5.31 -1.10
N ARG A 40 5.38 -6.55 -1.55
CA ARG A 40 5.27 -6.90 -2.97
C ARG A 40 4.16 -7.90 -3.25
N VAL A 41 3.55 -7.79 -4.41
CA VAL A 41 2.65 -8.81 -4.95
C VAL A 41 3.49 -9.89 -5.63
N VAL A 42 3.32 -11.13 -5.22
CA VAL A 42 4.05 -12.27 -5.76
C VAL A 42 3.16 -13.10 -6.66
N ASP A 43 3.55 -13.26 -7.91
CA ASP A 43 2.96 -14.28 -8.78
C ASP A 43 3.51 -15.67 -8.37
N LYS A 44 2.68 -16.43 -7.68
CA LYS A 44 3.03 -17.78 -7.21
C LYS A 44 3.03 -18.82 -8.32
N SER A 45 2.39 -18.53 -9.45
CA SER A 45 2.34 -19.44 -10.60
C SER A 45 3.64 -19.43 -11.41
N ASP A 46 4.42 -18.33 -11.37
CA ASP A 46 5.74 -18.24 -11.99
C ASP A 46 6.82 -18.77 -11.03
N ASP A 47 7.64 -19.70 -11.49
CA ASP A 47 8.74 -20.30 -10.69
C ASP A 47 9.76 -19.23 -10.24
N ARG A 48 9.90 -18.14 -10.98
CA ARG A 48 10.77 -17.01 -10.64
C ARG A 48 10.19 -16.14 -9.54
N LYS A 49 8.93 -16.40 -9.09
CA LYS A 49 8.20 -15.63 -8.07
C LYS A 49 8.21 -14.14 -8.39
N VAL A 50 7.79 -13.82 -9.60
CA VAL A 50 7.85 -12.45 -10.13
C VAL A 50 6.89 -11.50 -9.43
N THR A 51 7.26 -10.25 -9.46
CA THR A 51 6.43 -9.09 -9.15
C THR A 51 6.42 -8.20 -10.37
N THR A 52 5.24 -7.77 -10.78
CA THR A 52 5.05 -6.82 -11.87
C THR A 52 4.63 -5.45 -11.35
N SER A 53 5.00 -4.38 -12.04
CA SER A 53 4.49 -3.04 -11.72
C SER A 53 2.97 -2.97 -11.81
N GLU A 54 2.34 -3.76 -12.69
CA GLU A 54 0.89 -3.88 -12.80
C GLU A 54 0.28 -4.44 -11.49
N GLY A 55 0.81 -5.56 -10.99
CA GLY A 55 0.36 -6.15 -9.74
C GLY A 55 0.50 -5.18 -8.56
N GLN A 56 1.62 -4.46 -8.49
CA GLN A 56 1.85 -3.43 -7.47
C GLN A 56 0.84 -2.29 -7.58
N SER A 57 0.59 -1.79 -8.78
CA SER A 57 -0.33 -0.68 -9.04
C SER A 57 -1.77 -1.00 -8.61
N TYR A 58 -2.25 -2.19 -8.96
CA TYR A 58 -3.59 -2.63 -8.57
C TYR A 58 -3.70 -2.87 -7.06
N ALA A 59 -2.68 -3.46 -6.44
CA ALA A 59 -2.66 -3.65 -5.00
C ALA A 59 -2.66 -2.30 -4.24
N MET A 60 -1.91 -1.30 -4.72
CA MET A 60 -1.94 0.07 -4.17
C MET A 60 -3.34 0.68 -4.27
N PHE A 61 -3.99 0.53 -5.43
CA PHE A 61 -5.36 1.02 -5.61
C PHE A 61 -6.34 0.38 -4.61
N PHE A 62 -6.28 -0.95 -4.44
CA PHE A 62 -7.16 -1.64 -3.48
C PHE A 62 -6.83 -1.26 -2.03
N ALA A 63 -5.58 -1.11 -1.67
CA ALA A 63 -5.19 -0.61 -0.36
C ALA A 63 -5.75 0.81 -0.11
N LEU A 64 -5.69 1.70 -1.12
CA LEU A 64 -6.22 3.05 -1.05
C LEU A 64 -7.73 3.06 -0.83
N VAL A 65 -8.51 2.33 -1.65
CA VAL A 65 -9.98 2.34 -1.58
C VAL A 65 -10.53 1.62 -0.35
N THR A 66 -9.76 0.72 0.25
CA THR A 66 -10.09 0.07 1.52
C THR A 66 -9.56 0.82 2.75
N ASN A 67 -8.90 1.94 2.55
CA ASN A 67 -8.23 2.73 3.61
C ASN A 67 -7.19 1.91 4.40
N ASP A 68 -6.50 1.02 3.73
CA ASP A 68 -5.44 0.17 4.29
C ASP A 68 -4.08 0.85 4.11
N GLN A 69 -3.83 1.87 4.91
CA GLN A 69 -2.62 2.70 4.86
C GLN A 69 -1.35 1.87 5.02
N VAL A 70 -1.34 0.92 5.93
CA VAL A 70 -0.14 0.10 6.23
C VAL A 70 0.27 -0.71 5.01
N THR A 71 -0.69 -1.34 4.34
CA THR A 71 -0.43 -2.10 3.11
C THR A 71 -0.01 -1.17 1.97
N PHE A 72 -0.67 -0.02 1.82
CA PHE A 72 -0.30 0.99 0.81
C PHE A 72 1.14 1.45 0.96
N ASP A 73 1.54 1.88 2.16
CA ASP A 73 2.89 2.37 2.44
C ASP A 73 3.95 1.29 2.16
N GLY A 74 3.67 0.04 2.53
CA GLY A 74 4.55 -1.09 2.25
C GLY A 74 4.73 -1.35 0.75
N LEU A 75 3.64 -1.34 -0.02
CA LEU A 75 3.67 -1.50 -1.48
C LEU A 75 4.43 -0.35 -2.15
N ALA A 76 4.16 0.89 -1.75
CA ALA A 76 4.80 2.08 -2.30
C ALA A 76 6.31 2.08 -2.04
N ALA A 77 6.73 1.80 -0.81
CA ALA A 77 8.13 1.72 -0.43
C ALA A 77 8.86 0.61 -1.21
N TRP A 78 8.28 -0.59 -1.25
CA TRP A 78 8.88 -1.70 -1.99
C TRP A 78 9.03 -1.40 -3.48
N THR A 79 8.00 -0.79 -4.10
CA THR A 79 8.02 -0.41 -5.51
C THR A 79 9.10 0.63 -5.80
N ALA A 80 9.20 1.67 -4.96
CA ALA A 80 10.26 2.67 -5.07
C ALA A 80 11.65 2.02 -5.00
N ASP A 81 11.90 1.21 -3.99
CA ASP A 81 13.22 0.65 -3.72
C ASP A 81 13.66 -0.38 -4.76
N ASN A 82 12.73 -1.23 -5.23
CA ASN A 82 13.07 -2.38 -6.06
C ASN A 82 12.82 -2.17 -7.56
N LEU A 83 11.89 -1.29 -7.94
CA LEU A 83 11.55 -1.06 -9.34
C LEU A 83 12.01 0.30 -9.88
N SER A 84 12.29 1.30 -9.01
CA SER A 84 12.57 2.68 -9.40
C SER A 84 13.86 3.25 -8.81
N GLY A 85 14.73 2.41 -8.27
CA GLY A 85 16.01 2.87 -7.71
C GLY A 85 15.87 3.78 -6.48
N GLY A 86 14.77 3.68 -5.75
CA GLY A 86 14.50 4.38 -4.50
C GLY A 86 13.66 5.66 -4.64
N ASP A 87 13.32 6.09 -5.86
CA ASP A 87 12.60 7.36 -6.04
C ASP A 87 11.65 7.33 -7.24
N LEU A 88 10.36 7.12 -6.96
CA LEU A 88 9.27 7.12 -7.95
C LEU A 88 9.06 8.48 -8.62
N THR A 89 9.57 9.57 -8.04
CA THR A 89 9.45 10.91 -8.65
C THR A 89 10.47 11.16 -9.74
N LYS A 90 11.50 10.33 -9.82
CA LYS A 90 12.62 10.49 -10.76
C LYS A 90 12.72 9.39 -11.80
N THR A 91 12.23 8.20 -11.47
CA THR A 91 12.42 7.02 -12.32
C THR A 91 11.12 6.24 -12.40
N LEU A 92 10.64 5.98 -13.63
CA LEU A 92 9.49 5.10 -13.83
C LEU A 92 9.84 3.67 -13.39
N PRO A 93 8.90 2.94 -12.78
CA PRO A 93 9.14 1.58 -12.34
C PRO A 93 9.46 0.63 -13.49
N ALA A 94 10.48 -0.20 -13.33
CA ALA A 94 10.67 -1.37 -14.17
C ALA A 94 9.44 -2.30 -14.05
N TRP A 95 9.00 -2.88 -15.15
CA TRP A 95 7.76 -3.65 -15.12
C TRP A 95 7.88 -5.04 -14.51
N LEU A 96 9.09 -5.62 -14.49
CA LEU A 96 9.30 -7.02 -14.08
C LEU A 96 10.49 -7.18 -13.15
N TRP A 97 10.23 -7.75 -11.98
CA TRP A 97 11.23 -8.12 -10.98
C TRP A 97 11.02 -9.57 -10.54
N GLY A 98 12.09 -10.26 -10.17
CA GLY A 98 11.99 -11.64 -9.70
C GLY A 98 13.33 -12.33 -9.60
N ARG A 99 13.28 -13.68 -9.51
CA ARG A 99 14.45 -14.52 -9.45
C ARG A 99 15.02 -14.77 -10.86
N GLY A 100 16.21 -14.26 -11.11
CA GLY A 100 16.93 -14.42 -12.36
C GLY A 100 17.92 -15.59 -12.36
N ARG A 101 18.86 -15.55 -13.31
CA ARG A 101 19.90 -16.58 -13.43
C ARG A 101 20.78 -16.65 -12.18
N GLY A 102 21.11 -17.86 -11.75
CA GLY A 102 21.95 -18.08 -10.57
C GLY A 102 21.27 -17.67 -9.27
N ASP A 103 19.94 -17.77 -9.20
CA ASP A 103 19.11 -17.44 -8.02
C ASP A 103 19.29 -16.00 -7.51
N LYS A 104 19.70 -15.08 -8.38
CA LYS A 104 19.81 -13.65 -8.04
C LYS A 104 18.47 -12.97 -8.19
N TRP A 105 18.06 -12.27 -7.16
CA TRP A 105 16.85 -11.46 -7.13
C TRP A 105 17.11 -10.05 -7.64
N GLY A 106 16.23 -9.52 -8.49
CA GLY A 106 16.35 -8.18 -9.05
C GLY A 106 15.42 -7.92 -10.22
N ILE A 107 15.64 -6.79 -10.87
CA ILE A 107 14.92 -6.42 -12.10
C ILE A 107 15.29 -7.40 -13.21
N LEU A 108 14.27 -8.00 -13.82
CA LEU A 108 14.41 -8.94 -14.93
C LEU A 108 14.23 -8.27 -16.29
N ASP A 109 13.46 -7.18 -16.31
CA ASP A 109 13.26 -6.34 -17.49
C ASP A 109 13.06 -4.88 -17.04
N THR A 110 13.88 -4.00 -17.58
CA THR A 110 13.96 -2.58 -17.19
C THR A 110 12.94 -1.69 -17.92
N ASN A 111 12.19 -2.22 -18.89
CA ASN A 111 11.13 -1.45 -19.51
C ASN A 111 10.07 -1.08 -18.47
N ASN A 112 9.42 0.05 -18.66
CA ASN A 112 8.25 0.43 -17.88
C ASN A 112 6.96 -0.02 -18.56
N ALA A 113 5.86 -0.06 -17.81
CA ALA A 113 4.51 -0.32 -18.31
C ALA A 113 3.65 0.93 -18.07
N THR A 114 3.27 1.63 -19.15
CA THR A 114 2.61 2.94 -19.09
C THR A 114 1.31 2.93 -18.29
N ASP A 115 0.51 1.89 -18.41
CA ASP A 115 -0.74 1.72 -17.65
C ASP A 115 -0.46 1.61 -16.15
N SER A 116 0.52 0.81 -15.77
CA SER A 116 0.95 0.67 -14.37
C SER A 116 1.50 1.97 -13.81
N ASP A 117 2.31 2.69 -14.61
CA ASP A 117 2.87 3.99 -14.22
C ASP A 117 1.77 5.00 -13.94
N MET A 118 0.72 5.03 -14.78
CA MET A 118 -0.44 5.91 -14.61
C MET A 118 -1.25 5.55 -13.36
N TRP A 119 -1.47 4.25 -13.09
CA TRP A 119 -2.16 3.81 -11.88
C TRP A 119 -1.39 4.15 -10.60
N ILE A 120 -0.07 3.92 -10.60
CA ILE A 120 0.80 4.29 -9.47
C ILE A 120 0.72 5.79 -9.23
N ALA A 121 0.91 6.61 -10.28
CA ALA A 121 0.85 8.07 -10.16
C ALA A 121 -0.52 8.57 -9.69
N TRP A 122 -1.60 7.89 -10.05
CA TRP A 122 -2.95 8.26 -9.62
C TRP A 122 -3.20 7.95 -8.14
N CYS A 123 -2.53 6.93 -7.58
CA CYS A 123 -2.69 6.55 -6.17
C CYS A 123 -2.03 7.53 -5.19
N PHE A 124 -1.09 8.39 -5.66
CA PHE A 124 -0.42 9.40 -4.85
C PHE A 124 -1.09 10.76 -4.95
#